data_ed6671891bf35860a2da0cab11d7643c
#
_entry.id   ed6671891bf35860a2da0cab11d7643c
#
_cell.length_a   1.000
_cell.length_b   1.000
_cell.length_c   1.000
_cell.angle_alpha   90.00
_cell.angle_beta   90.00
_cell.angle_gamma   90.00
#
_symmetry.space_group_name_H-M   'P 1'
#
loop_
_entity.id
_entity.type
_entity.pdbx_description
1 polymer ?
#
loop_
_entity_poly.entity_id
_entity_poly.type
_entity_poly.pdbx_seq_one_letter_code
_entity_poly.pdbx_strand_id
1 'polypeptide(L)'
;MADNGRTGVAIVGLGGAVATTAVGGVEMMKLGTVGTDGLPLADVPGLVPYTSLVFGGWDVQGDDLAKAAHVHRVLDDRQIEAVGSALGGIEPWAAVADPEYCRNARGTNLVAVAALRDRVAHIVEDLRRFRAEQDLDQVVVVNLASTERWPDLTLPALATAEGFEKALDVDDAAITPGMLYAYAAITEHCPYVNFTPSAAADVPALLELAEQRGVPVAGKDGKTGQTMMKTVLAPAFRSRALTVDGWYSTNILGNRDGEILDDPDSLSSKVQTKGSVLDDILGYEVGDHVVRIDYYRPRGDEKEAWDNIDLTGFLGQRMQIKVDFMARDSVLAAPLVLELVRLVVEAQRRGEGGAQEQLGYFFKAPTTRDGRRPEHALHVQERVLREWISAGAA
;
A
#
# COMPACT_ATOMS: atom_id res chain seq x y z
N MET A 1 -3.05 -10.57 -30.73
CA MET A 1 -4.07 -9.88 -29.91
C MET A 1 -3.71 -10.26 -28.49
N ALA A 2 -3.36 -9.30 -27.66
CA ALA A 2 -3.14 -9.59 -26.24
C ALA A 2 -4.50 -10.09 -25.70
N ASP A 3 -4.48 -11.27 -25.11
CA ASP A 3 -5.61 -11.80 -24.39
C ASP A 3 -5.83 -10.87 -23.19
N ASN A 4 -6.82 -9.99 -23.29
CA ASN A 4 -7.16 -9.04 -22.24
C ASN A 4 -8.01 -9.73 -21.16
N GLY A 5 -7.47 -10.79 -20.61
CA GLY A 5 -8.10 -11.58 -19.59
C GLY A 5 -8.53 -10.75 -18.37
N ARG A 6 -9.54 -11.24 -17.65
CA ARG A 6 -10.05 -10.59 -16.43
C ARG A 6 -9.07 -10.78 -15.28
N THR A 7 -8.68 -9.67 -14.65
CA THR A 7 -7.76 -9.69 -13.50
C THR A 7 -8.53 -9.39 -12.22
N GLY A 8 -8.52 -10.32 -11.28
CA GLY A 8 -9.07 -10.13 -9.95
C GLY A 8 -8.15 -9.29 -9.07
N VAL A 9 -8.75 -8.44 -8.26
CA VAL A 9 -8.07 -7.65 -7.23
C VAL A 9 -8.74 -7.95 -5.90
N ALA A 10 -8.11 -8.81 -5.11
CA ALA A 10 -8.57 -9.18 -3.78
C ALA A 10 -7.96 -8.21 -2.75
N ILE A 11 -8.79 -7.34 -2.17
CA ILE A 11 -8.33 -6.26 -1.29
C ILE A 11 -8.54 -6.64 0.18
N VAL A 12 -7.49 -6.56 0.98
CA VAL A 12 -7.58 -6.61 2.45
C VAL A 12 -7.87 -5.19 2.92
N GLY A 13 -9.01 -4.97 3.57
CA GLY A 13 -9.53 -3.62 3.87
C GLY A 13 -10.39 -3.08 2.72
N LEU A 14 -11.21 -3.95 2.11
CA LEU A 14 -12.03 -3.64 0.94
C LEU A 14 -13.03 -2.49 1.17
N GLY A 15 -13.58 -2.36 2.38
CA GLY A 15 -14.48 -1.28 2.76
C GLY A 15 -13.78 0.05 3.08
N GLY A 16 -12.44 0.13 2.95
CA GLY A 16 -11.67 1.34 3.25
C GLY A 16 -11.82 2.46 2.21
N ALA A 17 -11.43 3.69 2.60
CA ALA A 17 -11.56 4.88 1.74
C ALA A 17 -10.76 4.76 0.43
N VAL A 18 -9.54 4.22 0.47
CA VAL A 18 -8.71 4.01 -0.73
C VAL A 18 -9.34 2.97 -1.65
N ALA A 19 -9.78 1.85 -1.08
CA ALA A 19 -10.39 0.77 -1.85
C ALA A 19 -11.69 1.22 -2.54
N THR A 20 -12.62 1.84 -1.80
CA THR A 20 -13.89 2.36 -2.36
C THR A 20 -13.65 3.42 -3.44
N THR A 21 -12.61 4.24 -3.31
CA THR A 21 -12.23 5.23 -4.33
C THR A 21 -11.67 4.55 -5.58
N ALA A 22 -10.79 3.56 -5.43
CA ALA A 22 -10.21 2.83 -6.57
C ALA A 22 -11.29 2.04 -7.33
N VAL A 23 -12.14 1.29 -6.62
CA VAL A 23 -13.23 0.51 -7.21
C VAL A 23 -14.22 1.43 -7.91
N GLY A 24 -14.68 2.49 -7.23
CA GLY A 24 -15.61 3.46 -7.81
C GLY A 24 -15.04 4.14 -9.06
N GLY A 25 -13.75 4.50 -9.04
CA GLY A 25 -13.06 5.06 -10.21
C GLY A 25 -13.05 4.10 -11.40
N VAL A 26 -12.74 2.82 -11.18
CA VAL A 26 -12.77 1.80 -12.25
C VAL A 26 -14.18 1.56 -12.76
N GLU A 27 -15.18 1.49 -11.89
CA GLU A 27 -16.57 1.32 -12.31
C GLU A 27 -17.07 2.53 -13.13
N MET A 28 -16.69 3.75 -12.76
CA MET A 28 -16.96 4.94 -13.58
C MET A 28 -16.26 4.90 -14.94
N MET A 29 -15.02 4.38 -15.02
CA MET A 29 -14.34 4.15 -16.31
C MET A 29 -15.06 3.13 -17.17
N LYS A 30 -15.57 2.02 -16.59
CA LYS A 30 -16.38 1.01 -17.31
C LYS A 30 -17.65 1.61 -17.90
N LEU A 31 -18.28 2.57 -17.20
CA LEU A 31 -19.44 3.32 -17.66
C LEU A 31 -19.10 4.43 -18.65
N GLY A 32 -17.82 4.75 -18.84
CA GLY A 32 -17.38 5.85 -19.71
C GLY A 32 -17.70 7.24 -19.16
N THR A 33 -18.01 7.38 -17.86
CA THR A 33 -18.32 8.66 -17.22
C THR A 33 -17.08 9.43 -16.79
N VAL A 34 -15.94 8.74 -16.63
CA VAL A 34 -14.62 9.33 -16.41
C VAL A 34 -13.59 8.69 -17.34
N GLY A 35 -12.53 9.44 -17.65
CA GLY A 35 -11.36 8.94 -18.39
C GLY A 35 -10.27 8.42 -17.45
N THR A 36 -9.03 8.41 -17.97
CA THR A 36 -7.83 7.98 -17.26
C THR A 36 -7.00 9.15 -16.74
N ASP A 37 -7.56 10.34 -16.71
CA ASP A 37 -6.88 11.53 -16.20
C ASP A 37 -6.47 11.33 -14.72
N GLY A 38 -5.22 11.65 -14.41
CA GLY A 38 -4.65 11.44 -13.06
C GLY A 38 -4.11 10.04 -12.80
N LEU A 39 -4.15 9.12 -13.78
CA LEU A 39 -3.51 7.81 -13.70
C LEU A 39 -2.10 7.87 -14.31
N PRO A 40 -1.01 7.65 -13.52
CA PRO A 40 0.36 7.96 -13.95
C PRO A 40 0.89 7.14 -15.15
N LEU A 41 0.34 5.95 -15.37
CA LEU A 41 0.79 5.02 -16.41
C LEU A 41 -0.34 4.68 -17.41
N ALA A 42 -1.33 5.57 -17.55
CA ALA A 42 -2.47 5.35 -18.45
C ALA A 42 -2.03 5.13 -19.92
N ASP A 43 -0.98 5.83 -20.35
CA ASP A 43 -0.46 5.78 -21.72
C ASP A 43 0.53 4.64 -21.96
N VAL A 44 0.83 3.82 -20.95
CA VAL A 44 1.77 2.70 -21.10
C VAL A 44 1.07 1.52 -21.77
N PRO A 45 1.50 1.14 -22.99
CA PRO A 45 0.90 0.04 -23.72
C PRO A 45 1.26 -1.33 -23.08
N GLY A 46 0.40 -2.32 -23.27
CA GLY A 46 0.65 -3.71 -22.85
C GLY A 46 0.29 -4.03 -21.42
N LEU A 47 0.14 -3.04 -20.53
CA LEU A 47 -0.36 -3.26 -19.18
C LEU A 47 -1.86 -3.62 -19.20
N VAL A 48 -2.30 -4.37 -18.19
CA VAL A 48 -3.71 -4.74 -18.01
C VAL A 48 -4.61 -3.50 -18.04
N PRO A 49 -5.68 -3.49 -18.86
CA PRO A 49 -6.62 -2.37 -18.87
C PRO A 49 -7.32 -2.19 -17.51
N TYR A 50 -7.51 -0.96 -17.05
CA TYR A 50 -8.23 -0.69 -15.79
C TYR A 50 -9.64 -1.28 -15.80
N THR A 51 -10.31 -1.23 -16.94
CA THR A 51 -11.69 -1.74 -17.09
C THR A 51 -11.80 -3.27 -17.06
N SER A 52 -10.69 -4.01 -17.15
CA SER A 52 -10.67 -5.47 -16.99
C SER A 52 -10.50 -5.91 -15.53
N LEU A 53 -10.28 -4.97 -14.61
CA LEU A 53 -10.16 -5.26 -13.19
C LEU A 53 -11.51 -5.61 -12.57
N VAL A 54 -11.52 -6.68 -11.76
CA VAL A 54 -12.66 -7.17 -10.99
C VAL A 54 -12.29 -7.18 -9.53
N PHE A 55 -13.13 -6.61 -8.67
CA PHE A 55 -12.81 -6.40 -7.28
C PHE A 55 -13.59 -7.31 -6.34
N GLY A 56 -12.93 -7.77 -5.29
CA GLY A 56 -13.45 -8.47 -4.14
C GLY A 56 -12.46 -8.35 -2.99
N GLY A 57 -12.74 -8.97 -1.86
CA GLY A 57 -11.78 -8.96 -0.76
C GLY A 57 -12.44 -8.94 0.62
N TRP A 58 -11.64 -8.72 1.62
CA TRP A 58 -11.97 -8.88 3.03
C TRP A 58 -12.09 -7.52 3.74
N ASP A 59 -13.05 -7.40 4.63
CA ASP A 59 -13.11 -6.30 5.57
C ASP A 59 -13.72 -6.76 6.90
N VAL A 60 -13.31 -6.12 8.00
CA VAL A 60 -13.87 -6.34 9.33
C VAL A 60 -15.30 -5.80 9.46
N GLN A 61 -15.70 -4.91 8.54
CA GLN A 61 -17.07 -4.41 8.38
C GLN A 61 -17.75 -5.19 7.25
N GLY A 62 -19.00 -5.60 7.46
CA GLY A 62 -19.77 -6.36 6.48
C GLY A 62 -20.65 -5.51 5.55
N ASP A 63 -20.53 -4.19 5.60
CA ASP A 63 -21.28 -3.30 4.72
C ASP A 63 -20.80 -3.40 3.26
N ASP A 64 -21.72 -3.37 2.30
CA ASP A 64 -21.41 -3.30 0.88
C ASP A 64 -20.63 -2.00 0.54
N LEU A 65 -19.94 -2.00 -0.61
CA LEU A 65 -19.07 -0.88 -0.98
C LEU A 65 -19.84 0.42 -1.24
N ALA A 66 -21.12 0.40 -1.57
CA ALA A 66 -21.89 1.63 -1.75
C ALA A 66 -22.10 2.32 -0.39
N LYS A 67 -22.43 1.55 0.66
CA LYS A 67 -22.54 2.08 2.02
C LYS A 67 -21.18 2.57 2.54
N ALA A 68 -20.12 1.79 2.32
CA ALA A 68 -18.78 2.16 2.70
C ALA A 68 -18.33 3.49 2.04
N ALA A 69 -18.58 3.66 0.73
CA ALA A 69 -18.29 4.89 0.01
C ALA A 69 -19.04 6.12 0.58
N HIS A 70 -20.31 5.95 0.94
CA HIS A 70 -21.08 7.00 1.63
C HIS A 70 -20.48 7.40 2.98
N VAL A 71 -19.94 6.44 3.75
CA VAL A 71 -19.29 6.71 5.05
C VAL A 71 -18.02 7.52 4.86
N HIS A 72 -17.19 7.16 3.87
CA HIS A 72 -15.89 7.82 3.64
C HIS A 72 -16.01 9.18 2.96
N ARG A 73 -17.03 9.42 2.14
CA ARG A 73 -17.29 10.69 1.43
C ARG A 73 -16.12 11.18 0.56
N VAL A 74 -15.32 10.27 0.04
CA VAL A 74 -14.26 10.59 -0.93
C VAL A 74 -14.88 10.82 -2.30
N LEU A 75 -15.74 9.90 -2.73
CA LEU A 75 -16.61 10.09 -3.89
C LEU A 75 -17.77 11.00 -3.50
N ASP A 76 -18.14 11.91 -4.39
CA ASP A 76 -19.33 12.75 -4.19
C ASP A 76 -20.64 11.96 -4.44
N ASP A 77 -21.77 12.56 -4.06
CA ASP A 77 -23.08 11.90 -4.16
C ASP A 77 -23.43 11.51 -5.61
N ARG A 78 -23.04 12.31 -6.60
CA ARG A 78 -23.30 12.03 -8.03
C ARG A 78 -22.45 10.85 -8.52
N GLN A 79 -21.20 10.80 -8.06
CA GLN A 79 -20.28 9.69 -8.37
C GLN A 79 -20.79 8.39 -7.76
N ILE A 80 -21.23 8.44 -6.49
CA ILE A 80 -21.79 7.25 -5.82
C ILE A 80 -23.10 6.82 -6.48
N GLU A 81 -23.97 7.75 -6.85
CA GLU A 81 -25.22 7.44 -7.58
C GLU A 81 -24.95 6.74 -8.91
N ALA A 82 -23.93 7.21 -9.65
CA ALA A 82 -23.57 6.64 -10.95
C ALA A 82 -23.10 5.18 -10.85
N VAL A 83 -22.35 4.82 -9.80
CA VAL A 83 -21.77 3.47 -9.63
C VAL A 83 -22.42 2.68 -8.49
N GLY A 84 -23.46 3.20 -7.85
CA GLY A 84 -24.06 2.63 -6.64
C GLY A 84 -24.55 1.19 -6.82
N SER A 85 -25.09 0.82 -7.98
CA SER A 85 -25.50 -0.54 -8.27
C SER A 85 -24.30 -1.50 -8.36
N ALA A 86 -23.20 -1.07 -8.97
CA ALA A 86 -21.98 -1.88 -9.05
C ALA A 86 -21.32 -2.04 -7.68
N LEU A 87 -21.18 -0.94 -6.93
CA LEU A 87 -20.62 -0.96 -5.58
C LEU A 87 -21.49 -1.75 -4.60
N GLY A 88 -22.82 -1.63 -4.67
CA GLY A 88 -23.77 -2.36 -3.81
C GLY A 88 -23.78 -3.86 -4.09
N GLY A 89 -23.30 -4.31 -5.24
CA GLY A 89 -23.11 -5.72 -5.57
C GLY A 89 -21.81 -6.33 -5.03
N ILE A 90 -20.95 -5.54 -4.39
CA ILE A 90 -19.67 -6.03 -3.84
C ILE A 90 -19.76 -6.01 -2.31
N GLU A 91 -19.87 -7.19 -1.72
CA GLU A 91 -19.89 -7.41 -0.27
C GLU A 91 -18.52 -7.94 0.20
N PRO A 92 -17.96 -7.41 1.30
CA PRO A 92 -16.70 -7.90 1.84
C PRO A 92 -16.83 -9.31 2.40
N TRP A 93 -15.82 -10.15 2.15
CA TRP A 93 -15.66 -11.44 2.80
C TRP A 93 -15.24 -11.26 4.25
N ALA A 94 -15.47 -12.28 5.10
CA ALA A 94 -15.06 -12.26 6.50
C ALA A 94 -13.53 -12.13 6.61
N ALA A 95 -13.06 -11.15 7.38
CA ALA A 95 -11.64 -10.86 7.49
C ALA A 95 -10.94 -11.75 8.53
N VAL A 96 -9.71 -12.11 8.25
CA VAL A 96 -8.75 -12.58 9.27
C VAL A 96 -8.12 -11.33 9.88
N ALA A 97 -8.48 -11.03 11.13
CA ALA A 97 -7.95 -9.91 11.89
C ALA A 97 -7.76 -10.32 13.35
N ASP A 98 -6.88 -9.61 14.05
CA ASP A 98 -6.59 -9.85 15.44
C ASP A 98 -6.47 -8.52 16.19
N PRO A 99 -7.32 -8.28 17.23
CA PRO A 99 -7.28 -7.06 18.01
C PRO A 99 -5.96 -6.82 18.75
N GLU A 100 -5.14 -7.85 18.97
CA GLU A 100 -3.82 -7.69 19.57
C GLU A 100 -2.84 -6.96 18.63
N TYR A 101 -3.05 -7.07 17.32
CA TYR A 101 -2.21 -6.40 16.32
C TYR A 101 -2.76 -5.07 15.84
N CYS A 102 -4.09 -4.88 15.90
CA CYS A 102 -4.73 -3.61 15.51
C CYS A 102 -5.95 -3.32 16.39
N ARG A 103 -5.74 -2.71 17.55
CA ARG A 103 -6.75 -2.48 18.60
C ARG A 103 -7.92 -1.61 18.16
N ASN A 104 -7.67 -0.67 17.27
CA ASN A 104 -8.67 0.29 16.80
C ASN A 104 -9.42 -0.18 15.54
N ALA A 105 -9.00 -1.26 14.89
CA ALA A 105 -9.75 -1.89 13.80
C ALA A 105 -10.86 -2.77 14.38
N ARG A 106 -12.06 -2.20 14.51
CA ARG A 106 -13.21 -2.89 15.09
C ARG A 106 -14.21 -3.29 14.02
N GLY A 107 -14.74 -4.50 14.11
CA GLY A 107 -15.78 -5.01 13.22
C GLY A 107 -16.26 -6.38 13.66
N THR A 108 -17.33 -6.84 13.06
CA THR A 108 -17.97 -8.14 13.37
C THR A 108 -17.88 -9.15 12.24
N ASN A 109 -17.42 -8.72 11.06
CA ASN A 109 -17.28 -9.59 9.89
C ASN A 109 -15.90 -10.28 9.92
N LEU A 110 -15.75 -11.22 10.87
CA LEU A 110 -14.51 -11.90 11.16
C LEU A 110 -14.63 -13.40 10.99
N VAL A 111 -13.53 -14.02 10.54
CA VAL A 111 -13.39 -15.48 10.50
C VAL A 111 -13.34 -16.02 11.94
N ALA A 112 -14.23 -16.97 12.26
CA ALA A 112 -14.41 -17.49 13.62
C ALA A 112 -13.55 -18.73 13.91
N VAL A 113 -12.28 -18.75 13.45
CA VAL A 113 -11.32 -19.84 13.72
C VAL A 113 -10.07 -19.31 14.39
N ALA A 114 -9.52 -20.11 15.32
CA ALA A 114 -8.38 -19.71 16.14
C ALA A 114 -7.04 -20.08 15.48
N ALA A 115 -6.89 -21.31 14.97
CA ALA A 115 -5.65 -21.81 14.43
C ALA A 115 -5.18 -21.04 13.19
N LEU A 116 -3.91 -20.71 13.11
CA LEU A 116 -3.34 -19.93 11.99
C LEU A 116 -3.49 -20.67 10.66
N ARG A 117 -3.33 -22.01 10.65
CA ARG A 117 -3.55 -22.82 9.44
C ARG A 117 -4.98 -22.75 8.94
N ASP A 118 -5.96 -22.75 9.83
CA ASP A 118 -7.37 -22.64 9.45
C ASP A 118 -7.68 -21.24 8.91
N ARG A 119 -7.07 -20.18 9.50
CA ARG A 119 -7.16 -18.81 8.98
C ARG A 119 -6.59 -18.72 7.57
N VAL A 120 -5.41 -19.32 7.31
CA VAL A 120 -4.83 -19.41 5.97
C VAL A 120 -5.76 -20.16 5.01
N ALA A 121 -6.32 -21.29 5.44
CA ALA A 121 -7.22 -22.08 4.61
C ALA A 121 -8.45 -21.28 4.16
N HIS A 122 -9.04 -20.46 5.03
CA HIS A 122 -10.13 -19.53 4.67
C HIS A 122 -9.73 -18.54 3.60
N ILE A 123 -8.56 -17.88 3.76
CA ILE A 123 -8.06 -16.92 2.75
C ILE A 123 -7.86 -17.61 1.40
N VAL A 124 -7.27 -18.81 1.40
CA VAL A 124 -7.04 -19.61 0.19
C VAL A 124 -8.36 -20.00 -0.48
N GLU A 125 -9.35 -20.44 0.30
CA GLU A 125 -10.67 -20.79 -0.21
C GLU A 125 -11.37 -19.59 -0.86
N ASP A 126 -11.30 -18.42 -0.22
CA ASP A 126 -11.85 -17.18 -0.77
C ASP A 126 -11.19 -16.80 -2.10
N LEU A 127 -9.84 -16.88 -2.19
CA LEU A 127 -9.12 -16.60 -3.44
C LEU A 127 -9.51 -17.56 -4.56
N ARG A 128 -9.61 -18.86 -4.26
CA ARG A 128 -10.01 -19.88 -5.24
C ARG A 128 -11.46 -19.69 -5.69
N ARG A 129 -12.37 -19.43 -4.75
CA ARG A 129 -13.77 -19.13 -5.03
C ARG A 129 -13.89 -17.89 -5.92
N PHE A 130 -13.22 -16.79 -5.57
CA PHE A 130 -13.24 -15.56 -6.35
C PHE A 130 -12.74 -15.77 -7.78
N ARG A 131 -11.62 -16.51 -7.94
CA ARG A 131 -11.11 -16.85 -9.27
C ARG A 131 -12.12 -17.64 -10.09
N ALA A 132 -12.76 -18.65 -9.48
CA ALA A 132 -13.70 -19.52 -10.18
C ALA A 132 -15.02 -18.81 -10.51
N GLU A 133 -15.63 -18.12 -9.54
CA GLU A 133 -16.94 -17.46 -9.73
C GLU A 133 -16.88 -16.29 -10.72
N GLN A 134 -15.75 -15.60 -10.78
CA GLN A 134 -15.56 -14.44 -11.64
C GLN A 134 -14.85 -14.79 -12.96
N ASP A 135 -14.49 -16.04 -13.19
CA ASP A 135 -13.76 -16.51 -14.38
C ASP A 135 -12.48 -15.64 -14.61
N LEU A 136 -11.59 -15.63 -13.61
CA LEU A 136 -10.41 -14.78 -13.59
C LEU A 136 -9.17 -15.56 -14.02
N ASP A 137 -8.38 -14.97 -14.93
CA ASP A 137 -7.10 -15.55 -15.38
C ASP A 137 -6.07 -15.49 -14.26
N GLN A 138 -6.09 -14.42 -13.47
CA GLN A 138 -5.19 -14.20 -12.36
C GLN A 138 -5.84 -13.35 -11.26
N VAL A 139 -5.29 -13.43 -10.04
CA VAL A 139 -5.70 -12.61 -8.90
C VAL A 139 -4.48 -11.95 -8.29
N VAL A 140 -4.58 -10.66 -7.99
CA VAL A 140 -3.61 -9.90 -7.19
C VAL A 140 -4.20 -9.64 -5.83
N VAL A 141 -3.43 -9.84 -4.77
CA VAL A 141 -3.83 -9.46 -3.41
C VAL A 141 -3.20 -8.12 -3.05
N VAL A 142 -4.04 -7.17 -2.63
CA VAL A 142 -3.59 -5.83 -2.21
C VAL A 142 -3.96 -5.59 -0.76
N ASN A 143 -2.97 -5.33 0.09
CA ASN A 143 -3.20 -4.99 1.48
C ASN A 143 -3.35 -3.47 1.65
N LEU A 144 -4.58 -3.04 1.95
CA LEU A 144 -4.98 -1.68 2.31
C LEU A 144 -5.54 -1.62 3.74
N ALA A 145 -5.35 -2.68 4.53
CA ALA A 145 -5.85 -2.75 5.89
C ALA A 145 -5.19 -1.70 6.79
N SER A 146 -5.81 -1.48 7.93
CA SER A 146 -5.28 -0.62 8.98
C SER A 146 -3.90 -1.09 9.45
N THR A 147 -3.08 -0.12 9.88
CA THR A 147 -1.71 -0.38 10.34
C THR A 147 -1.71 -1.27 11.57
N GLU A 148 -1.02 -2.40 11.45
CA GLU A 148 -0.75 -3.32 12.56
C GLU A 148 0.42 -2.80 13.42
N ARG A 149 0.47 -3.22 14.69
CA ARG A 149 1.65 -3.01 15.52
C ARG A 149 2.87 -3.69 14.89
N TRP A 150 4.05 -3.11 15.10
CA TRP A 150 5.28 -3.65 14.55
C TRP A 150 5.68 -4.94 15.29
N PRO A 151 5.88 -6.08 14.58
CA PRO A 151 6.36 -7.30 15.20
C PRO A 151 7.88 -7.26 15.44
N ASP A 152 8.37 -8.14 16.28
CA ASP A 152 9.83 -8.38 16.41
C ASP A 152 10.32 -9.18 15.20
N LEU A 153 10.96 -8.51 14.25
CA LEU A 153 11.47 -9.13 13.02
C LEU A 153 12.73 -10.02 13.26
N THR A 154 13.29 -10.01 14.46
CA THR A 154 14.46 -10.85 14.80
C THR A 154 14.10 -12.28 15.19
N LEU A 155 12.82 -12.57 15.32
CA LEU A 155 12.32 -13.88 15.71
C LEU A 155 12.63 -14.95 14.64
N PRO A 156 13.10 -16.13 15.06
CA PRO A 156 13.45 -17.23 14.14
C PRO A 156 12.29 -17.67 13.22
N ALA A 157 11.06 -17.53 13.69
CA ALA A 157 9.83 -17.78 12.93
C ALA A 157 9.74 -16.97 11.62
N LEU A 158 10.34 -15.78 11.58
CA LEU A 158 10.28 -14.86 10.44
C LEU A 158 11.56 -14.87 9.57
N ALA A 159 12.56 -15.70 9.94
CA ALA A 159 13.85 -15.69 9.28
C ALA A 159 13.91 -16.51 7.99
N THR A 160 13.18 -17.63 7.93
CA THR A 160 13.17 -18.54 6.77
C THR A 160 11.76 -19.07 6.48
N ALA A 161 11.52 -19.46 5.23
CA ALA A 161 10.25 -20.07 4.83
C ALA A 161 9.90 -21.30 5.67
N GLU A 162 10.88 -22.18 5.96
CA GLU A 162 10.69 -23.35 6.82
C GLU A 162 10.34 -22.96 8.27
N GLY A 163 10.98 -21.91 8.80
CA GLY A 163 10.68 -21.37 10.13
C GLY A 163 9.24 -20.85 10.22
N PHE A 164 8.79 -20.14 9.19
CA PHE A 164 7.43 -19.63 9.09
C PHE A 164 6.38 -20.76 9.04
N GLU A 165 6.64 -21.79 8.24
CA GLU A 165 5.77 -22.98 8.17
C GLU A 165 5.60 -23.66 9.53
N LYS A 166 6.71 -23.86 10.27
CA LYS A 166 6.66 -24.42 11.63
C LYS A 166 5.92 -23.54 12.62
N ALA A 167 6.08 -22.22 12.49
CA ALA A 167 5.40 -21.26 13.33
C ALA A 167 3.87 -21.25 13.08
N LEU A 168 3.44 -21.43 11.82
CA LEU A 168 2.02 -21.64 11.50
C LEU A 168 1.44 -22.89 12.17
N ASP A 169 2.22 -23.99 12.27
CA ASP A 169 1.77 -25.25 12.84
C ASP A 169 1.57 -25.20 14.38
N VAL A 170 2.20 -24.24 15.05
CA VAL A 170 2.15 -24.10 16.51
C VAL A 170 1.41 -22.83 16.96
N ASP A 171 0.73 -22.14 16.04
CA ASP A 171 0.02 -20.88 16.30
C ASP A 171 0.91 -19.79 16.93
N ASP A 172 2.14 -19.62 16.39
CA ASP A 172 3.12 -18.69 16.94
C ASP A 172 2.65 -17.24 16.81
N ALA A 173 2.66 -16.52 17.93
CA ALA A 173 2.25 -15.11 18.01
C ALA A 173 3.17 -14.13 17.26
N ALA A 174 4.29 -14.59 16.67
CA ALA A 174 5.09 -13.76 15.77
C ALA A 174 4.39 -13.47 14.43
N ILE A 175 3.42 -14.32 14.05
CA ILE A 175 2.74 -14.23 12.75
C ILE A 175 1.53 -13.31 12.86
N THR A 176 1.59 -12.19 12.12
CA THR A 176 0.52 -11.18 12.09
C THR A 176 -0.54 -11.52 11.02
N PRO A 177 -1.76 -10.97 11.11
CA PRO A 177 -2.78 -11.12 10.08
C PRO A 177 -2.29 -10.73 8.67
N GLY A 178 -1.54 -9.63 8.54
CA GLY A 178 -0.97 -9.20 7.26
C GLY A 178 -0.02 -10.22 6.65
N MET A 179 0.73 -10.95 7.48
CA MET A 179 1.60 -12.04 7.02
C MET A 179 0.80 -13.27 6.56
N LEU A 180 -0.36 -13.56 7.17
CA LEU A 180 -1.23 -14.66 6.73
C LEU A 180 -1.81 -14.42 5.34
N TYR A 181 -2.25 -13.18 5.06
CA TYR A 181 -2.70 -12.80 3.71
C TYR A 181 -1.57 -12.89 2.68
N ALA A 182 -0.36 -12.43 3.03
CA ALA A 182 0.79 -12.51 2.15
C ALA A 182 1.19 -13.97 1.87
N TYR A 183 1.24 -14.81 2.91
CA TYR A 183 1.52 -16.23 2.78
C TYR A 183 0.50 -16.95 1.90
N ALA A 184 -0.80 -16.74 2.14
CA ALA A 184 -1.87 -17.32 1.34
C ALA A 184 -1.79 -16.87 -0.13
N ALA A 185 -1.56 -15.58 -0.39
CA ALA A 185 -1.38 -15.05 -1.73
C ALA A 185 -0.20 -15.72 -2.46
N ILE A 186 0.97 -15.79 -1.81
CA ILE A 186 2.17 -16.40 -2.39
C ILE A 186 1.95 -17.90 -2.69
N THR A 187 1.30 -18.63 -1.79
CA THR A 187 1.02 -20.06 -1.98
C THR A 187 0.01 -20.33 -3.09
N GLU A 188 -0.92 -19.43 -3.33
CA GLU A 188 -1.89 -19.47 -4.44
C GLU A 188 -1.41 -18.81 -5.74
N HIS A 189 -0.11 -18.51 -5.84
CA HIS A 189 0.50 -17.84 -6.99
C HIS A 189 -0.16 -16.50 -7.36
N CYS A 190 -0.65 -15.77 -6.34
CA CYS A 190 -1.21 -14.44 -6.48
C CYS A 190 -0.14 -13.40 -6.13
N PRO A 191 0.24 -12.48 -7.02
CA PRO A 191 1.07 -11.33 -6.66
C PRO A 191 0.53 -10.60 -5.44
N TYR A 192 1.43 -10.10 -4.59
CA TYR A 192 1.04 -9.41 -3.37
C TYR A 192 1.59 -7.99 -3.30
N VAL A 193 0.72 -7.03 -3.01
CA VAL A 193 1.07 -5.62 -2.82
C VAL A 193 0.77 -5.21 -1.39
N ASN A 194 1.78 -4.79 -0.63
CA ASN A 194 1.61 -4.19 0.69
C ASN A 194 1.63 -2.67 0.61
N PHE A 195 0.47 -2.05 0.61
CA PHE A 195 0.35 -0.58 0.58
C PHE A 195 0.34 0.04 1.98
N THR A 196 0.30 -0.81 3.04
CA THR A 196 0.32 -0.39 4.45
C THR A 196 1.75 -0.29 4.99
N PRO A 197 1.98 0.38 6.13
CA PRO A 197 3.27 0.33 6.81
C PRO A 197 3.51 -0.99 7.59
N SER A 198 2.50 -1.85 7.75
CA SER A 198 2.61 -3.11 8.48
C SER A 198 3.65 -4.05 7.86
N ALA A 199 4.33 -4.84 8.67
CA ALA A 199 5.15 -5.94 8.16
C ALA A 199 4.25 -7.05 7.60
N ALA A 200 4.51 -7.48 6.38
CA ALA A 200 3.76 -8.53 5.71
C ALA A 200 4.70 -9.37 4.82
N ALA A 201 4.62 -9.27 3.49
CA ALA A 201 5.48 -10.01 2.57
C ALA A 201 6.98 -9.58 2.63
N ASP A 202 7.31 -8.50 3.30
CA ASP A 202 8.68 -7.96 3.44
C ASP A 202 9.51 -8.62 4.55
N VAL A 203 8.97 -9.63 5.26
CA VAL A 203 9.77 -10.44 6.19
C VAL A 203 10.61 -11.46 5.41
N PRO A 204 11.84 -11.79 5.87
CA PRO A 204 12.76 -12.67 5.13
C PRO A 204 12.13 -13.99 4.71
N ALA A 205 11.37 -14.63 5.59
CA ALA A 205 10.68 -15.88 5.33
C ALA A 205 9.73 -15.84 4.14
N LEU A 206 8.94 -14.76 4.02
CA LEU A 206 7.96 -14.61 2.93
C LEU A 206 8.62 -14.11 1.64
N LEU A 207 9.69 -13.33 1.72
CA LEU A 207 10.50 -12.99 0.54
C LEU A 207 11.16 -14.24 -0.05
N GLU A 208 11.75 -15.09 0.78
CA GLU A 208 12.29 -16.39 0.36
C GLU A 208 11.22 -17.25 -0.31
N LEU A 209 10.03 -17.37 0.30
CA LEU A 209 8.93 -18.14 -0.27
C LEU A 209 8.46 -17.56 -1.60
N ALA A 210 8.36 -16.24 -1.73
CA ALA A 210 7.97 -15.56 -2.94
C ALA A 210 8.97 -15.79 -4.10
N GLU A 211 10.27 -15.77 -3.81
CA GLU A 211 11.31 -16.12 -4.78
C GLU A 211 11.22 -17.58 -5.20
N GLN A 212 11.10 -18.51 -4.25
CA GLN A 212 10.96 -19.95 -4.53
C GLN A 212 9.73 -20.26 -5.38
N ARG A 213 8.62 -19.53 -5.19
CA ARG A 213 7.37 -19.71 -5.91
C ARG A 213 7.26 -18.92 -7.21
N GLY A 214 8.22 -18.03 -7.48
CA GLY A 214 8.18 -17.12 -8.63
C GLY A 214 7.04 -16.11 -8.56
N VAL A 215 6.62 -15.69 -7.36
CA VAL A 215 5.50 -14.77 -7.14
C VAL A 215 6.02 -13.36 -6.87
N PRO A 216 5.60 -12.33 -7.63
CA PRO A 216 5.98 -10.95 -7.36
C PRO A 216 5.39 -10.43 -6.04
N VAL A 217 6.22 -9.76 -5.23
CA VAL A 217 5.78 -9.04 -4.04
C VAL A 217 6.30 -7.62 -4.05
N ALA A 218 5.45 -6.65 -3.74
CA ALA A 218 5.79 -5.23 -3.71
C ALA A 218 5.32 -4.58 -2.42
N GLY A 219 6.12 -3.68 -1.86
CA GLY A 219 5.83 -2.95 -0.63
C GLY A 219 6.96 -2.02 -0.27
N LYS A 220 6.84 -1.28 0.85
CA LYS A 220 5.62 -1.08 1.64
C LYS A 220 5.39 0.41 1.94
N ASP A 221 4.24 0.71 2.52
CA ASP A 221 3.79 2.07 2.88
C ASP A 221 3.66 3.00 1.67
N GLY A 222 2.47 3.12 1.12
CA GLY A 222 2.18 3.92 -0.08
C GLY A 222 2.64 5.37 0.04
N LYS A 223 3.35 5.86 -0.98
CA LYS A 223 3.95 7.20 -1.01
C LYS A 223 3.02 8.20 -1.69
N THR A 224 2.14 8.82 -0.92
CA THR A 224 1.11 9.72 -1.45
C THR A 224 1.50 11.20 -1.39
N GLY A 225 1.64 11.77 -0.19
CA GLY A 225 1.71 13.22 0.01
C GLY A 225 3.08 13.70 0.52
N GLN A 226 3.22 13.89 1.82
CA GLN A 226 4.37 14.55 2.45
C GLN A 226 5.72 13.84 2.18
N THR A 227 5.76 12.49 2.21
CA THR A 227 6.99 11.77 1.88
C THR A 227 7.35 11.93 0.41
N MET A 228 6.36 12.00 -0.50
CA MET A 228 6.63 12.34 -1.90
C MET A 228 7.35 13.70 -1.99
N MET A 229 6.87 14.73 -1.28
CA MET A 229 7.54 16.05 -1.25
C MET A 229 8.98 15.97 -0.76
N LYS A 230 9.26 15.16 0.28
CA LYS A 230 10.63 14.91 0.75
C LYS A 230 11.51 14.29 -0.34
N THR A 231 11.00 13.29 -1.04
CA THR A 231 11.73 12.59 -2.11
C THR A 231 11.96 13.43 -3.37
N VAL A 232 11.24 14.54 -3.54
CA VAL A 232 11.44 15.54 -4.61
C VAL A 232 12.40 16.63 -4.16
N LEU A 233 12.19 17.22 -2.98
CA LEU A 233 12.91 18.42 -2.54
C LEU A 233 14.31 18.10 -2.02
N ALA A 234 14.50 17.04 -1.23
CA ALA A 234 15.80 16.70 -0.66
C ALA A 234 16.88 16.44 -1.72
N PRO A 235 16.63 15.70 -2.82
CA PRO A 235 17.59 15.58 -3.92
C PRO A 235 17.92 16.91 -4.57
N ALA A 236 16.95 17.80 -4.72
CA ALA A 236 17.17 19.15 -5.27
C ALA A 236 18.07 19.99 -4.35
N PHE A 237 17.86 19.94 -3.04
CA PHE A 237 18.73 20.64 -2.08
C PHE A 237 20.16 20.10 -2.13
N ARG A 238 20.31 18.77 -2.10
CA ARG A 238 21.62 18.12 -2.23
C ARG A 238 22.35 18.52 -3.51
N SER A 239 21.67 18.53 -4.64
CA SER A 239 22.27 18.87 -5.94
C SER A 239 22.72 20.32 -6.04
N ARG A 240 22.13 21.22 -5.22
CA ARG A 240 22.45 22.64 -5.14
C ARG A 240 23.40 22.99 -3.97
N ALA A 241 23.93 21.98 -3.28
CA ALA A 241 24.76 22.14 -2.09
C ALA A 241 24.10 23.00 -0.98
N LEU A 242 22.77 22.86 -0.84
CA LEU A 242 22.03 23.45 0.26
C LEU A 242 21.97 22.42 1.40
N THR A 243 22.42 22.83 2.58
CA THR A 243 22.33 22.00 3.78
C THR A 243 20.94 22.12 4.39
N VAL A 244 20.30 21.02 4.69
CA VAL A 244 19.07 20.99 5.46
C VAL A 244 19.44 20.98 6.94
N ASP A 245 19.20 22.09 7.64
CA ASP A 245 19.48 22.22 9.06
C ASP A 245 18.36 21.63 9.92
N GLY A 246 17.11 21.73 9.42
CA GLY A 246 15.94 21.18 10.09
C GLY A 246 14.77 20.99 9.13
N TRP A 247 13.91 20.00 9.45
CA TRP A 247 12.68 19.73 8.71
C TRP A 247 11.56 19.40 9.69
N TYR A 248 10.68 20.35 9.91
CA TYR A 248 9.52 20.17 10.78
C TYR A 248 8.28 19.88 9.92
N SER A 249 7.64 18.74 10.19
CA SER A 249 6.48 18.25 9.46
C SER A 249 5.27 18.05 10.38
N THR A 250 4.10 18.50 9.97
CA THR A 250 2.82 18.17 10.60
C THR A 250 1.88 17.57 9.57
N ASN A 251 1.19 16.50 9.95
CA ASN A 251 0.07 15.93 9.20
C ASN A 251 -1.17 15.99 10.07
N ILE A 252 -2.23 16.58 9.55
CA ILE A 252 -3.53 16.64 10.21
C ILE A 252 -4.51 15.86 9.33
N LEU A 253 -5.14 14.82 9.89
CA LEU A 253 -6.10 13.98 9.17
C LEU A 253 -7.26 13.58 10.08
N GLY A 254 -8.44 13.40 9.52
CA GLY A 254 -9.67 13.14 10.27
C GLY A 254 -10.41 11.88 9.83
N ASN A 255 -9.78 11.04 8.99
CA ASN A 255 -10.33 9.76 8.54
C ASN A 255 -10.01 8.62 9.53
N ARG A 256 -10.46 7.40 9.23
CA ARG A 256 -10.20 6.23 10.08
C ARG A 256 -8.72 5.91 10.25
N ASP A 257 -7.87 6.17 9.27
CA ASP A 257 -6.42 5.98 9.41
C ASP A 257 -5.85 6.90 10.49
N GLY A 258 -6.33 8.15 10.57
CA GLY A 258 -5.99 9.08 11.63
C GLY A 258 -6.41 8.61 13.02
N GLU A 259 -7.63 8.09 13.15
CA GLU A 259 -8.15 7.54 14.41
C GLU A 259 -7.33 6.33 14.90
N ILE A 260 -6.87 5.48 13.97
CA ILE A 260 -6.03 4.31 14.29
C ILE A 260 -4.64 4.73 14.71
N LEU A 261 -4.07 5.76 14.09
CA LEU A 261 -2.74 6.29 14.41
C LEU A 261 -2.69 7.12 15.70
N ASP A 262 -3.82 7.43 16.31
CA ASP A 262 -3.89 7.99 17.66
C ASP A 262 -3.48 6.95 18.74
N ASP A 263 -3.39 5.65 18.37
CA ASP A 263 -2.79 4.61 19.19
C ASP A 263 -1.25 4.64 19.09
N PRO A 264 -0.50 4.77 20.20
CA PRO A 264 0.97 4.86 20.21
C PRO A 264 1.67 3.65 19.57
N ASP A 265 1.11 2.44 19.67
CA ASP A 265 1.70 1.22 19.13
C ASP A 265 1.62 1.20 17.58
N SER A 266 0.50 1.65 17.02
CA SER A 266 0.31 1.81 15.57
C SER A 266 1.12 2.99 15.01
N LEU A 267 1.28 4.06 15.79
CA LEU A 267 2.11 5.21 15.44
C LEU A 267 3.60 4.84 15.34
N SER A 268 4.09 3.95 16.23
CA SER A 268 5.51 3.54 16.23
C SER A 268 5.93 2.89 14.91
N SER A 269 5.09 2.06 14.31
CA SER A 269 5.32 1.43 13.00
C SER A 269 5.50 2.47 11.90
N LYS A 270 4.71 3.54 11.93
CA LYS A 270 4.75 4.62 10.93
C LYS A 270 5.92 5.59 11.13
N VAL A 271 6.39 5.76 12.35
CA VAL A 271 7.55 6.61 12.67
C VAL A 271 8.86 5.93 12.28
N GLN A 272 9.00 4.62 12.50
CA GLN A 272 10.20 3.87 12.11
C GLN A 272 10.47 3.92 10.60
N THR A 273 9.42 3.94 9.77
CA THR A 273 9.57 4.01 8.31
C THR A 273 9.89 5.42 7.78
N LYS A 274 9.72 6.48 8.58
CA LYS A 274 9.85 7.88 8.13
C LYS A 274 11.19 8.54 8.43
N GLY A 275 11.95 8.06 9.42
CA GLY A 275 13.17 8.71 9.90
C GLY A 275 14.33 8.64 8.90
N SER A 276 14.48 7.53 8.19
CA SER A 276 15.66 7.27 7.35
C SER A 276 15.62 7.92 5.96
N VAL A 277 14.43 8.19 5.40
CA VAL A 277 14.28 8.66 4.00
C VAL A 277 15.07 9.94 3.73
N LEU A 278 15.00 10.90 4.63
CA LEU A 278 15.66 12.19 4.45
C LEU A 278 17.18 12.07 4.56
N ASP A 279 17.66 11.34 5.57
CA ASP A 279 19.07 11.11 5.83
C ASP A 279 19.74 10.29 4.71
N ASP A 280 19.03 9.28 4.21
CA ASP A 280 19.50 8.44 3.10
C ASP A 280 19.65 9.26 1.79
N ILE A 281 18.71 10.18 1.51
CA ILE A 281 18.81 11.07 0.33
C ILE A 281 19.93 12.08 0.50
N LEU A 282 20.03 12.73 1.65
CA LEU A 282 21.00 13.80 1.89
C LEU A 282 22.41 13.28 2.10
N GLY A 283 22.54 12.05 2.66
CA GLY A 283 23.82 11.43 3.00
C GLY A 283 24.39 11.90 4.34
N TYR A 284 23.58 12.55 5.17
CA TYR A 284 23.89 12.94 6.55
C TYR A 284 22.61 12.96 7.38
N GLU A 285 22.74 12.87 8.70
CA GLU A 285 21.64 12.95 9.65
C GLU A 285 21.15 14.39 9.82
N VAL A 286 19.85 14.62 9.65
CA VAL A 286 19.20 15.90 9.94
C VAL A 286 18.78 15.90 11.40
N GLY A 287 19.55 16.57 12.25
CA GLY A 287 19.38 16.55 13.70
C GLY A 287 17.99 17.02 14.19
N ASP A 288 17.40 18.01 13.50
CA ASP A 288 16.10 18.58 13.83
C ASP A 288 15.01 18.12 12.84
N HIS A 289 14.91 16.82 12.60
CA HIS A 289 13.83 16.22 11.80
C HIS A 289 12.67 15.82 12.70
N VAL A 290 11.59 16.60 12.66
CA VAL A 290 10.38 16.38 13.49
C VAL A 290 9.20 16.03 12.59
N VAL A 291 8.51 14.93 12.90
CA VAL A 291 7.27 14.53 12.23
C VAL A 291 6.16 14.38 13.26
N ARG A 292 5.08 15.12 13.07
CA ARG A 292 3.86 15.02 13.87
C ARG A 292 2.69 14.53 13.03
N ILE A 293 1.82 13.76 13.65
CA ILE A 293 0.57 13.29 13.05
C ILE A 293 -0.50 13.54 14.11
N ASP A 294 -1.47 14.38 13.76
CA ASP A 294 -2.54 14.78 14.65
C ASP A 294 -3.89 14.34 14.05
N TYR A 295 -4.69 13.62 14.87
CA TYR A 295 -6.06 13.30 14.50
C TYR A 295 -6.95 14.51 14.74
N TYR A 296 -7.67 14.92 13.67
CA TYR A 296 -8.63 16.01 13.75
C TYR A 296 -9.86 15.66 12.91
N ARG A 297 -10.88 15.10 13.54
CA ARG A 297 -12.09 14.57 12.90
C ARG A 297 -12.73 15.47 11.83
N PRO A 298 -12.81 16.83 12.01
CA PRO A 298 -13.42 17.70 11.00
C PRO A 298 -12.74 17.69 9.62
N ARG A 299 -11.50 17.19 9.51
CA ARG A 299 -10.77 17.05 8.23
C ARG A 299 -11.31 15.92 7.36
N GLY A 300 -11.90 14.87 7.93
CA GLY A 300 -12.27 13.69 7.14
C GLY A 300 -11.09 13.14 6.36
N ASP A 301 -11.25 12.90 5.05
CA ASP A 301 -10.17 12.46 4.15
C ASP A 301 -9.29 13.61 3.62
N GLU A 302 -9.65 14.87 3.90
CA GLU A 302 -8.85 16.04 3.54
C GLU A 302 -7.66 16.18 4.47
N LYS A 303 -6.55 15.58 4.09
CA LYS A 303 -5.29 15.62 4.83
C LYS A 303 -4.54 16.90 4.54
N GLU A 304 -4.18 17.61 5.59
CA GLU A 304 -3.28 18.75 5.55
C GLU A 304 -1.87 18.32 5.93
N ALA A 305 -0.90 18.54 5.05
CA ALA A 305 0.51 18.31 5.29
C ALA A 305 1.24 19.65 5.25
N TRP A 306 1.80 20.06 6.38
CA TRP A 306 2.53 21.30 6.50
C TRP A 306 3.99 21.03 6.85
N ASP A 307 4.93 21.61 6.08
CA ASP A 307 6.36 21.47 6.29
C ASP A 307 7.02 22.83 6.43
N ASN A 308 7.93 22.96 7.41
CA ASN A 308 8.86 24.04 7.53
C ASN A 308 10.28 23.48 7.39
N ILE A 309 11.01 23.98 6.39
CA ILE A 309 12.32 23.47 6.00
C ILE A 309 13.31 24.60 6.17
N ASP A 310 14.26 24.43 7.08
CA ASP A 310 15.34 25.40 7.34
C ASP A 310 16.60 24.92 6.61
N LEU A 311 17.17 25.83 5.82
CA LEU A 311 18.31 25.55 4.94
C LEU A 311 19.45 26.54 5.17
N THR A 312 20.67 26.05 5.03
CA THR A 312 21.88 26.90 4.95
C THR A 312 22.54 26.74 3.58
N GLY A 313 22.87 27.85 2.96
CA GLY A 313 23.54 27.94 1.65
C GLY A 313 24.88 28.60 1.69
N PHE A 314 25.30 29.13 0.54
CA PHE A 314 26.58 29.83 0.36
C PHE A 314 26.77 30.94 1.39
N LEU A 315 27.98 31.09 1.91
CA LEU A 315 28.38 32.04 2.97
C LEU A 315 27.65 31.81 4.31
N GLY A 316 27.11 30.61 4.56
CA GLY A 316 26.35 30.28 5.76
C GLY A 316 25.00 31.02 5.86
N GLN A 317 24.47 31.52 4.74
CA GLN A 317 23.22 32.26 4.75
C GLN A 317 22.01 31.32 4.89
N ARG A 318 21.13 31.68 5.81
CA ARG A 318 19.95 30.92 6.13
C ARG A 318 18.79 31.22 5.18
N MET A 319 18.04 30.19 4.85
CA MET A 319 16.84 30.26 4.05
C MET A 319 15.76 29.37 4.68
N GLN A 320 14.50 29.65 4.39
CA GLN A 320 13.39 28.86 4.86
C GLN A 320 12.41 28.62 3.70
N ILE A 321 11.94 27.38 3.60
CA ILE A 321 10.87 27.01 2.69
C ILE A 321 9.69 26.51 3.55
N LYS A 322 8.49 26.95 3.22
CA LYS A 322 7.24 26.44 3.77
C LYS A 322 6.44 25.78 2.66
N VAL A 323 5.96 24.58 2.94
CA VAL A 323 5.06 23.85 2.06
C VAL A 323 3.78 23.64 2.83
N ASP A 324 2.66 23.99 2.23
CA ASP A 324 1.33 23.68 2.71
C ASP A 324 0.63 22.91 1.60
N PHE A 325 0.27 21.66 1.89
CA PHE A 325 -0.30 20.75 0.92
C PHE A 325 -1.54 20.08 1.51
N MET A 326 -2.70 20.50 1.05
CA MET A 326 -3.98 19.89 1.40
C MET A 326 -4.48 19.04 0.24
N ALA A 327 -4.78 17.77 0.50
CA ALA A 327 -5.28 16.84 -0.50
C ALA A 327 -6.13 15.74 0.16
N ARG A 328 -7.03 15.17 -0.63
CA ARG A 328 -7.70 13.93 -0.25
C ARG A 328 -6.72 12.76 -0.40
N ASP A 329 -6.34 12.17 0.73
CA ASP A 329 -5.29 11.13 0.77
C ASP A 329 -5.69 9.91 -0.08
N SER A 330 -6.97 9.51 -0.04
CA SER A 330 -7.49 8.39 -0.82
C SER A 330 -7.50 8.66 -2.33
N VAL A 331 -7.66 9.92 -2.76
CA VAL A 331 -7.58 10.30 -4.18
C VAL A 331 -6.14 10.26 -4.69
N LEU A 332 -5.16 10.52 -3.82
CA LEU A 332 -3.74 10.35 -4.16
C LEU A 332 -3.32 8.87 -4.17
N ALA A 333 -3.91 8.05 -3.28
CA ALA A 333 -3.54 6.66 -3.10
C ALA A 333 -4.16 5.72 -4.16
N ALA A 334 -5.44 5.91 -4.50
CA ALA A 334 -6.17 5.01 -5.39
C ALA A 334 -5.49 4.82 -6.77
N PRO A 335 -5.01 5.87 -7.47
CA PRO A 335 -4.24 5.71 -8.70
C PRO A 335 -3.01 4.83 -8.52
N LEU A 336 -2.25 5.03 -7.44
CA LEU A 336 -1.04 4.26 -7.17
C LEU A 336 -1.34 2.78 -6.96
N VAL A 337 -2.43 2.46 -6.27
CA VAL A 337 -2.90 1.08 -6.07
C VAL A 337 -3.25 0.44 -7.41
N LEU A 338 -3.99 1.14 -8.27
CA LEU A 338 -4.37 0.62 -9.59
C LEU A 338 -3.13 0.36 -10.47
N GLU A 339 -2.14 1.26 -10.44
CA GLU A 339 -0.89 1.06 -11.17
C GLU A 339 -0.08 -0.12 -10.62
N LEU A 340 0.02 -0.24 -9.30
CA LEU A 340 0.73 -1.36 -8.67
C LEU A 340 0.13 -2.71 -9.06
N VAL A 341 -1.21 -2.82 -9.10
CA VAL A 341 -1.89 -4.04 -9.59
C VAL A 341 -1.44 -4.37 -11.01
N ARG A 342 -1.48 -3.41 -11.91
CA ARG A 342 -1.09 -3.59 -13.33
C ARG A 342 0.38 -3.99 -13.47
N LEU A 343 1.26 -3.39 -12.67
CA LEU A 343 2.70 -3.63 -12.72
C LEU A 343 3.11 -4.98 -12.12
N VAL A 344 2.49 -5.43 -11.02
CA VAL A 344 2.81 -6.77 -10.48
C VAL A 344 2.27 -7.89 -11.37
N VAL A 345 1.16 -7.64 -12.08
CA VAL A 345 0.68 -8.54 -13.14
C VAL A 345 1.70 -8.65 -14.26
N GLU A 346 2.28 -7.53 -14.69
CA GLU A 346 3.31 -7.52 -15.72
C GLU A 346 4.58 -8.22 -15.22
N ALA A 347 5.01 -8.00 -13.98
CA ALA A 347 6.14 -8.70 -13.38
C ALA A 347 5.91 -10.23 -13.39
N GLN A 348 4.71 -10.68 -13.03
CA GLN A 348 4.38 -12.11 -13.07
C GLN A 348 4.39 -12.67 -14.51
N ARG A 349 3.88 -11.92 -15.49
CA ARG A 349 3.94 -12.31 -16.91
C ARG A 349 5.37 -12.47 -17.42
N ARG A 350 6.30 -11.68 -16.90
CA ARG A 350 7.74 -11.77 -17.19
C ARG A 350 8.45 -12.87 -16.39
N GLY A 351 7.78 -13.55 -15.47
CA GLY A 351 8.39 -14.55 -14.58
C GLY A 351 9.29 -13.96 -13.50
N GLU A 352 9.10 -12.68 -13.15
CA GLU A 352 9.89 -11.97 -12.15
C GLU A 352 9.28 -12.16 -10.76
N GLY A 353 9.73 -13.17 -10.00
CA GLY A 353 9.32 -13.43 -8.62
C GLY A 353 10.10 -12.64 -7.58
N GLY A 354 9.63 -12.72 -6.30
CA GLY A 354 10.25 -12.05 -5.17
C GLY A 354 10.00 -10.54 -5.13
N ALA A 355 10.85 -9.81 -4.39
CA ALA A 355 10.72 -8.37 -4.21
C ALA A 355 10.87 -7.59 -5.52
N GLN A 356 9.91 -6.74 -5.83
CA GLN A 356 9.86 -5.91 -7.03
C GLN A 356 10.45 -4.53 -6.74
N GLU A 357 11.78 -4.43 -6.68
CA GLU A 357 12.51 -3.21 -6.28
C GLU A 357 12.25 -2.02 -7.23
N GLN A 358 12.01 -2.27 -8.52
CA GLN A 358 11.67 -1.24 -9.51
C GLN A 358 10.35 -0.53 -9.21
N LEU A 359 9.50 -1.11 -8.35
CA LEU A 359 8.26 -0.50 -7.87
C LEU A 359 8.46 0.40 -6.64
N GLY A 360 9.70 0.63 -6.19
CA GLY A 360 10.03 1.51 -5.08
C GLY A 360 9.52 2.95 -5.25
N TYR A 361 9.26 3.38 -6.49
CA TYR A 361 8.61 4.65 -6.82
C TYR A 361 7.31 4.90 -6.04
N PHE A 362 6.55 3.84 -5.77
CA PHE A 362 5.22 3.91 -5.14
C PHE A 362 5.27 3.86 -3.61
N PHE A 363 6.42 3.59 -2.99
CA PHE A 363 6.50 3.27 -1.57
C PHE A 363 7.41 4.22 -0.79
N LYS A 364 7.09 4.44 0.50
CA LYS A 364 7.93 5.18 1.45
C LYS A 364 9.08 4.32 1.98
N ALA A 365 8.84 3.04 2.17
CA ALA A 365 9.82 2.06 2.62
C ALA A 365 9.89 0.90 1.61
N PRO A 366 10.51 1.10 0.43
CA PRO A 366 10.58 0.06 -0.59
C PRO A 366 11.24 -1.22 -0.10
N THR A 367 10.60 -2.35 -0.38
CA THR A 367 11.16 -3.68 -0.07
C THR A 367 12.30 -4.00 -1.02
N THR A 368 13.44 -4.45 -0.47
CA THR A 368 14.62 -4.87 -1.22
C THR A 368 14.88 -6.36 -1.02
N ARG A 369 15.48 -7.04 -2.00
CA ARG A 369 15.72 -8.49 -1.98
C ARG A 369 16.70 -8.91 -0.88
N ASP A 370 17.72 -8.11 -0.66
CA ASP A 370 18.85 -8.40 0.22
C ASP A 370 18.88 -7.53 1.49
N GLY A 371 17.78 -6.80 1.77
CA GLY A 371 17.69 -5.88 2.91
C GLY A 371 18.59 -4.65 2.80
N ARG A 372 19.17 -4.38 1.63
CA ARG A 372 19.94 -3.15 1.39
C ARG A 372 19.04 -1.91 1.49
N ARG A 373 19.68 -0.77 1.73
CA ARG A 373 18.97 0.52 1.73
C ARG A 373 18.39 0.81 0.35
N PRO A 374 17.07 1.10 0.25
CA PRO A 374 16.45 1.42 -1.03
C PRO A 374 16.84 2.82 -1.50
N GLU A 375 16.73 3.05 -2.81
CA GLU A 375 16.77 4.40 -3.38
C GLU A 375 15.50 5.16 -3.00
N HIS A 376 15.63 6.43 -2.60
CA HIS A 376 14.51 7.28 -2.20
C HIS A 376 14.30 8.51 -3.08
N ALA A 377 15.29 8.92 -3.88
CA ALA A 377 15.14 10.05 -4.78
C ALA A 377 14.10 9.75 -5.86
N LEU A 378 12.99 10.49 -5.88
CA LEU A 378 11.84 10.20 -6.74
C LEU A 378 12.21 10.08 -8.23
N HIS A 379 13.05 11.00 -8.73
CA HIS A 379 13.47 11.02 -10.13
C HIS A 379 14.33 9.81 -10.52
N VAL A 380 15.09 9.22 -9.57
CA VAL A 380 15.86 8.00 -9.80
C VAL A 380 14.92 6.79 -9.82
N GLN A 381 14.01 6.73 -8.87
CA GLN A 381 12.98 5.67 -8.81
C GLN A 381 12.10 5.68 -10.06
N GLU A 382 11.67 6.85 -10.54
CA GLU A 382 10.89 6.98 -11.75
C GLU A 382 11.67 6.46 -12.98
N ARG A 383 12.95 6.84 -13.09
CA ARG A 383 13.80 6.35 -14.18
C ARG A 383 13.90 4.83 -14.18
N VAL A 384 14.18 4.21 -13.02
CA VAL A 384 14.27 2.75 -12.88
C VAL A 384 12.95 2.08 -13.29
N LEU A 385 11.82 2.62 -12.85
CA LEU A 385 10.50 2.12 -13.21
C LEU A 385 10.27 2.18 -14.72
N ARG A 386 10.57 3.32 -15.37
CA ARG A 386 10.35 3.51 -16.80
C ARG A 386 11.31 2.65 -17.67
N GLU A 387 12.56 2.50 -17.24
CA GLU A 387 13.51 1.58 -17.87
C GLU A 387 13.00 0.13 -17.81
N TRP A 388 12.51 -0.31 -16.66
CA TRP A 388 11.93 -1.64 -16.51
C TRP A 388 10.68 -1.84 -17.39
N ILE A 389 9.77 -0.87 -17.42
CA ILE A 389 8.58 -0.92 -18.28
C ILE A 389 9.01 -1.07 -19.75
N SER A 390 9.96 -0.24 -20.20
CA SER A 390 10.42 -0.20 -21.60
C SER A 390 11.12 -1.50 -22.03
N ALA A 391 11.83 -2.16 -21.12
CA ALA A 391 12.51 -3.42 -21.40
C ALA A 391 11.55 -4.59 -21.70
N GLY A 392 10.31 -4.51 -21.25
CA GLY A 392 9.28 -5.52 -21.54
C GLY A 392 8.45 -5.24 -22.79
N ALA A 393 8.61 -4.07 -23.40
CA ALA A 393 7.91 -3.69 -24.63
C ALA A 393 8.68 -4.07 -25.90
N ALA A 394 9.91 -4.60 -25.77
CA ALA A 394 10.77 -5.08 -26.86
C ALA A 394 10.61 -6.59 -27.06
#